data_68980649c0710d43fb1e9bb3542e9240
#
_entry.id   68980649c0710d43fb1e9bb3542e9240
#
_cell.length_a   1.000
_cell.length_b   1.000
_cell.length_c   1.000
_cell.angle_alpha   90.00
_cell.angle_beta   90.00
_cell.angle_gamma   90.00
#
_symmetry.space_group_name_H-M   'P 1'
#
loop_
_entity.id
_entity.type
_entity.pdbx_description
1 polymer ?
#
loop_
_entity_poly.entity_id
_entity_poly.type
_entity_poly.pdbx_seq_one_letter_code
_entity_poly.pdbx_strand_id
1 'polypeptide(L)'
;MDLDVFVTAHRTEWDRLDHLLRRGRRLTGAEADELVVLYQRTAAHLSLIRSTTPDPLLTTRLTQLVARARATVTGTRKASWRDAARFLTTGFPAAVYRSRHWWVPTAVLSTLVAALLGWWIGTHPEVQAAIAAPDDLRAMTRPGGEYETYYSSHPAASFAAQVWTNNAQAAAMCLVLGAFLCLPVVWILFINMLNLGVGIGLMSSAGRLDVFLGLVLPHGLLELTAVFVAAGTGLRLGWTVIDPGPLSRRTALAQQGRAALGMAIGLALVLFVSGLLEGFVTPSGLPTWARITIGIIAELAFLAYVYILGRRAVRAGDTGDLTAVERSAELPSAA
;
A
#
# COMPACT_ATOMS: atom_id res chain seq x y z
N MET A 1 -3.72 48.10 -8.59
CA MET A 1 -3.27 48.29 -7.18
C MET A 1 -1.81 48.68 -7.24
N ASP A 2 -1.42 49.77 -6.58
CA ASP A 2 0.01 50.10 -6.45
C ASP A 2 0.65 49.08 -5.48
N LEU A 3 1.55 48.27 -6.03
CA LEU A 3 2.15 47.16 -5.27
C LEU A 3 3.07 47.65 -4.16
N ASP A 4 3.82 48.75 -4.41
CA ASP A 4 4.77 49.29 -3.43
C ASP A 4 4.06 49.89 -2.22
N VAL A 5 2.96 50.59 -2.45
CA VAL A 5 2.09 51.12 -1.40
C VAL A 5 1.48 49.97 -0.58
N PHE A 6 1.01 48.93 -1.25
CA PHE A 6 0.42 47.75 -0.60
C PHE A 6 1.46 47.00 0.28
N VAL A 7 2.65 46.78 -0.26
CA VAL A 7 3.74 46.13 0.45
C VAL A 7 4.13 46.93 1.70
N THR A 8 4.26 48.26 1.56
CA THR A 8 4.62 49.15 2.67
C THR A 8 3.57 49.12 3.79
N ALA A 9 2.29 49.10 3.42
CA ALA A 9 1.18 49.07 4.38
C ALA A 9 1.08 47.75 5.16
N HIS A 10 1.47 46.60 4.55
CA HIS A 10 1.25 45.28 5.16
C HIS A 10 2.53 44.53 5.59
N ARG A 11 3.71 45.10 5.31
CA ARG A 11 5.00 44.47 5.63
C ARG A 11 5.17 44.16 7.13
N THR A 12 4.74 45.05 8.00
CA THR A 12 4.77 44.87 9.46
C THR A 12 3.94 43.66 9.91
N GLU A 13 2.78 43.43 9.30
CA GLU A 13 1.96 42.23 9.60
C GLU A 13 2.66 40.93 9.19
N TRP A 14 3.29 40.91 8.02
CA TRP A 14 4.03 39.74 7.53
C TRP A 14 5.28 39.46 8.37
N ASP A 15 6.03 40.48 8.76
CA ASP A 15 7.20 40.36 9.60
C ASP A 15 6.79 39.92 11.04
N ARG A 16 5.66 40.40 11.56
CA ARG A 16 5.09 39.93 12.83
C ARG A 16 4.67 38.47 12.76
N LEU A 17 4.01 38.04 11.68
CA LEU A 17 3.68 36.64 11.47
C LEU A 17 4.94 35.76 11.42
N ASP A 18 5.98 36.17 10.69
CA ASP A 18 7.24 35.43 10.63
C ASP A 18 7.92 35.34 12.02
N HIS A 19 7.88 36.42 12.80
CA HIS A 19 8.38 36.41 14.17
C HIS A 19 7.64 35.43 15.06
N LEU A 20 6.32 35.42 15.06
CA LEU A 20 5.51 34.46 15.81
C LEU A 20 5.79 33.01 15.40
N LEU A 21 5.95 32.75 14.11
CA LEU A 21 6.29 31.43 13.59
C LEU A 21 7.66 30.92 14.08
N ARG A 22 8.64 31.81 14.25
CA ARG A 22 9.96 31.43 14.78
C ARG A 22 9.91 31.05 16.27
N ARG A 23 8.98 31.59 17.06
CA ARG A 23 8.77 31.23 18.46
C ARG A 23 8.12 29.85 18.66
N GLY A 24 7.38 29.37 17.66
CA GLY A 24 6.83 28.02 17.63
C GLY A 24 5.95 27.69 18.84
N ARG A 25 6.33 26.67 19.63
CA ARG A 25 5.56 26.19 20.80
C ARG A 25 5.62 27.11 22.04
N ARG A 26 6.36 28.21 22.00
CA ARG A 26 6.51 29.15 23.13
C ARG A 26 5.54 30.34 23.04
N LEU A 27 4.48 30.22 22.24
CA LEU A 27 3.45 31.26 22.11
C LEU A 27 2.53 31.24 23.33
N THR A 28 2.17 32.43 23.80
CA THR A 28 1.07 32.61 24.76
C THR A 28 -0.27 32.43 24.04
N GLY A 29 -1.39 32.26 24.77
CA GLY A 29 -2.73 32.14 24.17
C GLY A 29 -3.06 33.33 23.24
N ALA A 30 -2.78 34.56 23.73
CA ALA A 30 -3.01 35.78 22.93
C ALA A 30 -2.16 35.82 21.65
N GLU A 31 -0.89 35.38 21.75
CA GLU A 31 -0.01 35.30 20.57
C GLU A 31 -0.44 34.20 19.59
N ALA A 32 -1.04 33.11 20.08
CA ALA A 32 -1.62 32.08 19.22
C ALA A 32 -2.86 32.56 18.46
N ASP A 33 -3.73 33.33 19.11
CA ASP A 33 -4.88 33.98 18.49
C ASP A 33 -4.44 35.02 17.45
N GLU A 34 -3.43 35.85 17.79
CA GLU A 34 -2.82 36.81 16.86
C GLU A 34 -2.26 36.11 15.62
N LEU A 35 -1.57 34.96 15.79
CA LEU A 35 -1.01 34.20 14.70
C LEU A 35 -2.09 33.71 13.73
N VAL A 36 -3.26 33.25 14.24
CA VAL A 36 -4.39 32.83 13.40
C VAL A 36 -4.93 34.01 12.57
N VAL A 37 -5.11 35.17 13.20
CA VAL A 37 -5.59 36.39 12.50
C VAL A 37 -4.60 36.83 11.43
N LEU A 38 -3.31 36.89 11.75
CA LEU A 38 -2.28 37.28 10.80
C LEU A 38 -2.14 36.28 9.65
N TYR A 39 -2.29 34.97 9.93
CA TYR A 39 -2.32 33.93 8.90
C TYR A 39 -3.46 34.16 7.90
N GLN A 40 -4.70 34.41 8.39
CA GLN A 40 -5.85 34.64 7.54
C GLN A 40 -5.67 35.90 6.67
N ARG A 41 -5.20 37.00 7.26
CA ARG A 41 -4.91 38.24 6.54
C ARG A 41 -3.83 38.05 5.46
N THR A 42 -2.72 37.38 5.82
CA THR A 42 -1.62 37.13 4.87
C THR A 42 -2.07 36.22 3.72
N ALA A 43 -2.94 35.25 3.98
CA ALA A 43 -3.53 34.41 2.94
C ALA A 43 -4.44 35.21 1.99
N ALA A 44 -5.23 36.15 2.50
CA ALA A 44 -6.03 37.06 1.70
C ALA A 44 -5.14 38.01 0.85
N HIS A 45 -4.08 38.58 1.45
CA HIS A 45 -3.10 39.42 0.73
C HIS A 45 -2.43 38.62 -0.42
N LEU A 46 -2.02 37.37 -0.18
CA LEU A 46 -1.46 36.51 -1.22
C LEU A 46 -2.44 36.26 -2.37
N SER A 47 -3.71 36.02 -2.05
CA SER A 47 -4.76 35.84 -3.07
C SER A 47 -4.96 37.11 -3.91
N LEU A 48 -5.00 38.27 -3.26
CA LEU A 48 -5.15 39.57 -3.93
C LEU A 48 -3.97 39.89 -4.86
N ILE A 49 -2.73 39.67 -4.39
CA ILE A 49 -1.53 39.90 -5.20
C ILE A 49 -1.52 38.98 -6.43
N ARG A 50 -1.88 37.72 -6.26
CA ARG A 50 -1.95 36.78 -7.39
C ARG A 50 -2.97 37.14 -8.45
N SER A 51 -4.08 37.77 -8.06
CA SER A 51 -5.16 38.12 -8.97
C SER A 51 -4.98 39.47 -9.64
N THR A 52 -4.22 40.41 -9.04
CA THR A 52 -4.14 41.82 -9.53
C THR A 52 -2.79 42.18 -10.10
N THR A 53 -1.69 41.83 -9.43
CA THR A 53 -0.34 42.30 -9.82
C THR A 53 0.67 41.22 -9.39
N PRO A 54 0.83 40.10 -10.13
CA PRO A 54 1.70 39.02 -9.72
C PRO A 54 3.17 39.41 -9.78
N ASP A 55 3.79 39.58 -8.61
CA ASP A 55 5.24 39.66 -8.44
C ASP A 55 5.76 38.29 -8.00
N PRO A 56 6.67 37.66 -8.79
CA PRO A 56 7.14 36.30 -8.50
C PRO A 56 7.87 36.17 -7.16
N LEU A 57 8.67 37.14 -6.75
CA LEU A 57 9.47 37.10 -5.52
C LEU A 57 8.56 37.26 -4.30
N LEU A 58 7.69 38.26 -4.32
CA LEU A 58 6.74 38.49 -3.25
C LEU A 58 5.74 37.34 -3.11
N THR A 59 5.21 36.85 -4.22
CA THR A 59 4.31 35.68 -4.26
C THR A 59 4.98 34.44 -3.66
N THR A 60 6.23 34.16 -3.99
CA THR A 60 6.99 33.04 -3.44
C THR A 60 7.19 33.20 -1.91
N ARG A 61 7.63 34.39 -1.47
CA ARG A 61 7.82 34.70 -0.04
C ARG A 61 6.52 34.50 0.75
N LEU A 62 5.42 35.10 0.30
CA LEU A 62 4.14 35.00 0.99
C LEU A 62 3.57 33.58 0.93
N THR A 63 3.77 32.84 -0.16
CA THR A 63 3.37 31.42 -0.26
C THR A 63 4.09 30.57 0.80
N GLN A 64 5.40 30.77 0.98
CA GLN A 64 6.17 30.07 2.02
C GLN A 64 5.73 30.47 3.43
N LEU A 65 5.45 31.75 3.65
CA LEU A 65 4.99 32.26 4.93
C LEU A 65 3.62 31.69 5.31
N VAL A 66 2.65 31.72 4.39
CA VAL A 66 1.31 31.15 4.56
C VAL A 66 1.38 29.63 4.77
N ALA A 67 2.24 28.91 4.03
CA ALA A 67 2.41 27.45 4.20
C ALA A 67 2.96 27.11 5.61
N ARG A 68 3.96 27.87 6.11
CA ARG A 68 4.49 27.68 7.46
C ARG A 68 3.46 28.03 8.53
N ALA A 69 2.73 29.14 8.35
CA ALA A 69 1.67 29.55 9.26
C ALA A 69 0.55 28.50 9.32
N ARG A 70 0.11 28.01 8.18
CA ARG A 70 -0.87 26.93 8.10
C ARG A 70 -0.40 25.67 8.85
N ALA A 71 0.84 25.23 8.63
CA ALA A 71 1.40 24.08 9.33
C ALA A 71 1.45 24.28 10.86
N THR A 72 1.66 25.52 11.33
CA THR A 72 1.68 25.85 12.77
C THR A 72 0.27 25.92 13.34
N VAL A 73 -0.68 26.56 12.65
CA VAL A 73 -2.07 26.73 13.09
C VAL A 73 -2.83 25.40 13.06
N THR A 74 -2.69 24.65 11.98
CA THR A 74 -3.35 23.32 11.85
C THR A 74 -2.64 22.25 12.69
N GLY A 75 -1.46 22.56 13.21
CA GLY A 75 -0.58 21.65 13.91
C GLY A 75 -0.11 20.52 12.97
N THR A 76 1.18 20.39 12.71
CA THR A 76 1.70 19.09 12.26
C THR A 76 1.51 18.13 13.41
N ARG A 77 0.40 17.42 13.42
CA ARG A 77 0.12 16.37 14.39
C ARG A 77 1.28 15.38 14.26
N LYS A 78 2.15 15.33 15.23
CA LYS A 78 3.16 14.27 15.25
C LYS A 78 2.38 12.97 15.24
N ALA A 79 2.67 12.12 14.26
CA ALA A 79 2.11 10.78 14.21
C ALA A 79 2.30 10.14 15.60
N SER A 80 1.22 9.80 16.24
CA SER A 80 1.24 9.23 17.57
C SER A 80 1.14 7.71 17.47
N TRP A 81 1.63 6.98 18.48
CA TRP A 81 1.42 5.54 18.55
C TRP A 81 -0.08 5.16 18.50
N ARG A 82 -0.95 6.05 18.99
CA ARG A 82 -2.41 5.86 18.91
C ARG A 82 -2.92 5.91 17.46
N ASP A 83 -2.33 6.76 16.62
CA ASP A 83 -2.71 6.84 15.20
C ASP A 83 -2.28 5.57 14.45
N ALA A 84 -1.08 5.04 14.75
CA ALA A 84 -0.63 3.76 14.22
C ALA A 84 -1.51 2.60 14.70
N ALA A 85 -1.86 2.55 15.99
CA ALA A 85 -2.77 1.55 16.52
C ALA A 85 -4.16 1.64 15.87
N ARG A 86 -4.72 2.84 15.72
CA ARG A 86 -5.99 3.07 15.03
C ARG A 86 -5.93 2.65 13.56
N PHE A 87 -4.83 2.97 12.88
CA PHE A 87 -4.64 2.50 11.51
C PHE A 87 -4.71 0.98 11.41
N LEU A 88 -3.98 0.26 12.28
CA LEU A 88 -3.95 -1.20 12.28
C LEU A 88 -5.25 -1.83 12.77
N THR A 89 -5.99 -1.21 13.69
CA THR A 89 -7.22 -1.82 14.24
C THR A 89 -8.48 -1.47 13.47
N THR A 90 -8.50 -0.35 12.75
CA THR A 90 -9.70 0.13 12.03
C THR A 90 -9.40 0.49 10.57
N GLY A 91 -8.42 1.33 10.29
CA GLY A 91 -8.19 1.88 8.96
C GLY A 91 -7.81 0.83 7.93
N PHE A 92 -6.75 0.08 8.17
CA PHE A 92 -6.26 -0.94 7.25
C PHE A 92 -7.26 -2.09 7.03
N PRO A 93 -7.81 -2.74 8.09
CA PRO A 93 -8.78 -3.81 7.87
C PRO A 93 -10.06 -3.31 7.19
N ALA A 94 -10.52 -2.07 7.43
CA ALA A 94 -11.64 -1.46 6.72
C ALA A 94 -11.33 -1.30 5.22
N ALA A 95 -10.13 -0.82 4.87
CA ALA A 95 -9.71 -0.65 3.48
C ALA A 95 -9.68 -2.00 2.74
N VAL A 96 -9.09 -3.05 3.34
CA VAL A 96 -9.05 -4.41 2.75
C VAL A 96 -10.46 -4.98 2.60
N TYR A 97 -11.32 -4.85 3.62
CA TYR A 97 -12.70 -5.34 3.57
C TYR A 97 -13.53 -4.63 2.51
N ARG A 98 -13.37 -3.31 2.36
CA ARG A 98 -14.09 -2.53 1.32
C ARG A 98 -13.67 -2.90 -0.10
N SER A 99 -12.42 -3.27 -0.31
CA SER A 99 -11.92 -3.70 -1.62
C SER A 99 -12.19 -5.17 -1.94
N ARG A 100 -12.88 -5.94 -1.07
CA ARG A 100 -13.11 -7.39 -1.25
C ARG A 100 -13.78 -7.77 -2.57
N HIS A 101 -14.65 -6.92 -3.10
CA HIS A 101 -15.32 -7.16 -4.39
C HIS A 101 -14.36 -7.10 -5.59
N TRP A 102 -13.16 -6.59 -5.38
CA TRP A 102 -12.08 -6.56 -6.36
C TRP A 102 -11.06 -7.66 -6.11
N TRP A 103 -10.53 -7.76 -4.89
CA TRP A 103 -9.45 -8.70 -4.64
C TRP A 103 -9.92 -10.16 -4.53
N VAL A 104 -11.14 -10.45 -4.06
CA VAL A 104 -11.62 -11.85 -3.97
C VAL A 104 -11.78 -12.46 -5.36
N PRO A 105 -12.46 -11.84 -6.34
CA PRO A 105 -12.48 -12.36 -7.71
C PRO A 105 -11.09 -12.46 -8.32
N THR A 106 -10.21 -11.49 -8.07
CA THR A 106 -8.81 -11.54 -8.53
C THR A 106 -8.09 -12.76 -7.96
N ALA A 107 -8.24 -13.04 -6.66
CA ALA A 107 -7.64 -14.21 -6.02
C ALA A 107 -8.16 -15.52 -6.62
N VAL A 108 -9.47 -15.65 -6.77
CA VAL A 108 -10.09 -16.85 -7.34
C VAL A 108 -9.62 -17.09 -8.78
N LEU A 109 -9.67 -16.06 -9.61
CA LEU A 109 -9.26 -16.18 -11.03
C LEU A 109 -7.77 -16.48 -11.15
N SER A 110 -6.92 -15.80 -10.39
CA SER A 110 -5.47 -16.02 -10.41
C SER A 110 -5.11 -17.42 -9.94
N THR A 111 -5.72 -17.90 -8.87
CA THR A 111 -5.49 -19.28 -8.37
C THR A 111 -5.94 -20.31 -9.40
N LEU A 112 -7.08 -20.10 -10.08
CA LEU A 112 -7.54 -20.98 -11.15
C LEU A 112 -6.56 -20.99 -12.33
N VAL A 113 -6.02 -19.83 -12.72
CA VAL A 113 -5.00 -19.73 -13.78
C VAL A 113 -3.76 -20.52 -13.41
N ALA A 114 -3.24 -20.35 -12.18
CA ALA A 114 -2.08 -21.12 -11.70
C ALA A 114 -2.34 -22.62 -11.69
N ALA A 115 -3.51 -23.06 -11.23
CA ALA A 115 -3.89 -24.46 -11.20
C ALA A 115 -4.03 -25.05 -12.62
N LEU A 116 -4.64 -24.33 -13.55
CA LEU A 116 -4.79 -24.75 -14.96
C LEU A 116 -3.44 -24.82 -15.65
N LEU A 117 -2.57 -23.82 -15.46
CA LEU A 117 -1.20 -23.84 -16.00
C LEU A 117 -0.39 -25.00 -15.42
N GLY A 118 -0.49 -25.22 -14.11
CA GLY A 118 0.20 -26.34 -13.44
C GLY A 118 -0.27 -27.69 -13.95
N TRP A 119 -1.59 -27.88 -14.11
CA TRP A 119 -2.15 -29.09 -14.68
C TRP A 119 -1.69 -29.29 -16.13
N TRP A 120 -1.78 -28.23 -16.95
CA TRP A 120 -1.37 -28.30 -18.35
C TRP A 120 0.11 -28.62 -18.52
N ILE A 121 1.00 -27.91 -17.82
CA ILE A 121 2.44 -28.18 -17.85
C ILE A 121 2.73 -29.58 -17.32
N GLY A 122 2.08 -30.02 -16.23
CA GLY A 122 2.30 -31.33 -15.64
C GLY A 122 1.92 -32.51 -16.53
N THR A 123 0.97 -32.31 -17.45
CA THR A 123 0.44 -33.35 -18.34
C THR A 123 0.97 -33.33 -19.77
N HIS A 124 1.77 -32.30 -20.15
CA HIS A 124 2.26 -32.10 -21.53
C HIS A 124 3.81 -32.06 -21.55
N PRO A 125 4.48 -33.20 -21.82
CA PRO A 125 5.95 -33.29 -21.85
C PRO A 125 6.59 -32.36 -22.87
N GLU A 126 5.91 -32.05 -23.97
CA GLU A 126 6.38 -31.11 -24.99
C GLU A 126 6.47 -29.67 -24.45
N VAL A 127 5.56 -29.28 -23.55
CA VAL A 127 5.59 -27.97 -22.89
C VAL A 127 6.74 -27.93 -21.88
N GLN A 128 6.96 -29.00 -21.13
CA GLN A 128 8.10 -29.11 -20.20
C GLN A 128 9.43 -28.98 -20.96
N ALA A 129 9.58 -29.66 -22.09
CA ALA A 129 10.76 -29.57 -22.94
C ALA A 129 11.00 -28.17 -23.54
N ALA A 130 9.94 -27.37 -23.69
CA ALA A 130 10.03 -25.98 -24.11
C ALA A 130 10.47 -25.03 -22.95
N ILE A 131 10.26 -25.45 -21.70
CA ILE A 131 10.68 -24.67 -20.51
C ILE A 131 12.18 -24.85 -20.26
N ALA A 132 12.68 -26.09 -20.26
CA ALA A 132 14.10 -26.38 -20.01
C ALA A 132 14.50 -27.74 -20.62
N ALA A 133 15.80 -27.97 -20.81
CA ALA A 133 16.32 -29.24 -21.25
C ALA A 133 16.01 -30.37 -20.26
N PRO A 134 15.87 -31.63 -20.70
CA PRO A 134 15.50 -32.75 -19.82
C PRO A 134 16.43 -32.94 -18.61
N ASP A 135 17.71 -32.65 -18.78
CA ASP A 135 18.69 -32.78 -17.67
C ASP A 135 18.50 -31.66 -16.64
N ASP A 136 18.19 -30.43 -17.07
CA ASP A 136 17.92 -29.31 -16.20
C ASP A 136 16.60 -29.53 -15.42
N LEU A 137 15.56 -30.03 -16.11
CA LEU A 137 14.29 -30.41 -15.45
C LEU A 137 14.50 -31.44 -14.34
N ARG A 138 15.34 -32.46 -14.60
CA ARG A 138 15.69 -33.45 -13.59
C ARG A 138 16.50 -32.83 -12.45
N ALA A 139 17.44 -31.94 -12.74
CA ALA A 139 18.24 -31.24 -11.73
C ALA A 139 17.35 -30.39 -10.81
N MET A 140 16.36 -29.70 -11.37
CA MET A 140 15.42 -28.89 -10.61
C MET A 140 14.52 -29.72 -9.69
N THR A 141 14.00 -30.85 -10.20
CA THR A 141 12.92 -31.62 -9.54
C THR A 141 13.39 -32.79 -8.68
N ARG A 142 14.66 -33.23 -8.79
CA ARG A 142 15.23 -34.34 -8.00
C ARG A 142 15.23 -34.01 -6.49
N PRO A 143 15.33 -35.03 -5.59
CA PRO A 143 15.65 -34.82 -4.18
C PRO A 143 16.93 -34.01 -3.99
N GLY A 144 16.88 -32.95 -3.16
CA GLY A 144 17.97 -32.00 -3.00
C GLY A 144 18.22 -31.12 -4.24
N GLY A 145 17.27 -31.03 -5.17
CA GLY A 145 17.32 -30.17 -6.35
C GLY A 145 17.04 -28.69 -6.03
N GLU A 146 17.02 -27.87 -7.08
CA GLU A 146 16.90 -26.41 -6.94
C GLU A 146 15.65 -25.95 -6.17
N TYR A 147 14.49 -26.59 -6.39
CA TYR A 147 13.27 -26.26 -5.66
C TYR A 147 13.37 -26.47 -4.15
N GLU A 148 14.12 -27.47 -3.69
CA GLU A 148 14.31 -27.72 -2.26
C GLU A 148 15.41 -26.86 -1.66
N THR A 149 16.53 -26.69 -2.38
CA THR A 149 17.70 -25.95 -1.89
C THR A 149 17.49 -24.44 -1.91
N TYR A 150 16.54 -23.94 -2.68
CA TYR A 150 16.22 -22.51 -2.76
C TYR A 150 16.00 -21.87 -1.38
N TYR A 151 15.23 -22.53 -0.51
CA TYR A 151 14.88 -22.03 0.84
C TYR A 151 16.01 -22.17 1.87
N SER A 152 17.08 -22.89 1.56
CA SER A 152 18.22 -23.12 2.44
C SER A 152 19.56 -22.58 1.92
N SER A 153 19.55 -21.92 0.76
CA SER A 153 20.76 -21.44 0.08
C SER A 153 21.43 -20.23 0.75
N HIS A 154 20.69 -19.50 1.62
CA HIS A 154 21.15 -18.28 2.29
C HIS A 154 20.79 -18.30 3.78
N PRO A 155 21.49 -17.51 4.63
CA PRO A 155 21.07 -17.34 6.03
C PRO A 155 19.62 -16.85 6.14
N ALA A 156 18.82 -17.45 7.02
CA ALA A 156 17.38 -17.24 7.13
C ALA A 156 16.96 -15.77 7.20
N ALA A 157 17.68 -14.94 7.94
CA ALA A 157 17.34 -13.52 8.08
C ALA A 157 17.55 -12.72 6.79
N SER A 158 18.65 -12.96 6.06
CA SER A 158 18.91 -12.27 4.77
C SER A 158 17.95 -12.75 3.69
N PHE A 159 17.63 -14.03 3.68
CA PHE A 159 16.65 -14.62 2.78
C PHE A 159 15.25 -14.02 3.02
N ALA A 160 14.79 -14.02 4.28
CA ALA A 160 13.52 -13.39 4.66
C ALA A 160 13.42 -11.91 4.26
N ALA A 161 14.51 -11.14 4.44
CA ALA A 161 14.55 -9.74 4.04
C ALA A 161 14.49 -9.56 2.52
N GLN A 162 15.18 -10.40 1.75
CA GLN A 162 15.16 -10.37 0.29
C GLN A 162 13.78 -10.70 -0.27
N VAL A 163 13.16 -11.77 0.21
CA VAL A 163 11.82 -12.18 -0.21
C VAL A 163 10.80 -11.12 0.14
N TRP A 164 10.83 -10.62 1.38
CA TRP A 164 9.96 -9.51 1.78
C TRP A 164 10.09 -8.30 0.87
N THR A 165 11.31 -7.91 0.52
CA THR A 165 11.56 -6.75 -0.36
C THR A 165 10.98 -7.00 -1.75
N ASN A 166 11.21 -8.17 -2.34
CA ASN A 166 10.72 -8.53 -3.67
C ASN A 166 9.17 -8.52 -3.71
N ASN A 167 8.53 -9.11 -2.73
CA ASN A 167 7.07 -9.22 -2.68
C ASN A 167 6.40 -7.88 -2.33
N ALA A 168 7.00 -7.09 -1.43
CA ALA A 168 6.55 -5.73 -1.15
C ALA A 168 6.69 -4.82 -2.40
N GLN A 169 7.75 -4.98 -3.18
CA GLN A 169 7.92 -4.27 -4.44
C GLN A 169 6.86 -4.68 -5.48
N ALA A 170 6.59 -5.98 -5.64
CA ALA A 170 5.55 -6.47 -6.54
C ALA A 170 4.16 -5.95 -6.15
N ALA A 171 3.82 -5.98 -4.86
CA ALA A 171 2.58 -5.42 -4.33
C ALA A 171 2.49 -3.90 -4.55
N ALA A 172 3.57 -3.16 -4.31
CA ALA A 172 3.62 -1.73 -4.56
C ALA A 172 3.46 -1.40 -6.06
N MET A 173 4.09 -2.18 -6.94
CA MET A 173 3.92 -2.03 -8.40
C MET A 173 2.47 -2.26 -8.83
N CYS A 174 1.78 -3.27 -8.28
CA CYS A 174 0.36 -3.48 -8.55
C CYS A 174 -0.48 -2.26 -8.14
N LEU A 175 -0.20 -1.66 -6.98
CA LEU A 175 -0.93 -0.48 -6.50
C LEU A 175 -0.66 0.77 -7.35
N VAL A 176 0.59 1.03 -7.70
CA VAL A 176 0.99 2.23 -8.46
C VAL A 176 0.59 2.11 -9.94
N LEU A 177 0.91 0.97 -10.56
CA LEU A 177 0.67 0.75 -11.98
C LEU A 177 -0.81 0.47 -12.29
N GLY A 178 -1.64 0.23 -11.27
CA GLY A 178 -3.09 0.15 -11.43
C GLY A 178 -3.68 1.36 -12.14
N ALA A 179 -3.14 2.56 -11.91
CA ALA A 179 -3.58 3.80 -12.58
C ALA A 179 -3.46 3.75 -14.13
N PHE A 180 -2.63 2.84 -14.68
CA PHE A 180 -2.47 2.65 -16.12
C PHE A 180 -3.48 1.65 -16.69
N LEU A 181 -4.77 1.92 -16.49
CA LEU A 181 -5.90 1.17 -17.09
C LEU A 181 -5.89 -0.34 -16.80
N CYS A 182 -5.40 -0.74 -15.63
CA CYS A 182 -5.37 -2.13 -15.16
C CYS A 182 -4.37 -3.07 -15.89
N LEU A 183 -3.94 -2.77 -17.10
CA LEU A 183 -3.13 -3.67 -17.94
C LEU A 183 -1.83 -4.16 -17.28
N PRO A 184 -1.00 -3.29 -16.65
CA PRO A 184 0.21 -3.76 -16.01
C PRO A 184 -0.06 -4.69 -14.82
N VAL A 185 -1.17 -4.46 -14.09
CA VAL A 185 -1.53 -5.31 -12.94
C VAL A 185 -1.89 -6.72 -13.41
N VAL A 186 -2.68 -6.83 -14.48
CA VAL A 186 -3.03 -8.13 -15.08
C VAL A 186 -1.77 -8.86 -15.54
N TRP A 187 -0.82 -8.15 -16.15
CA TRP A 187 0.45 -8.72 -16.57
C TRP A 187 1.29 -9.22 -15.40
N ILE A 188 1.44 -8.42 -14.33
CA ILE A 188 2.16 -8.83 -13.11
C ILE A 188 1.53 -10.08 -12.50
N LEU A 189 0.20 -10.12 -12.38
CA LEU A 189 -0.52 -11.30 -11.88
C LEU A 189 -0.27 -12.51 -12.77
N PHE A 190 -0.36 -12.35 -14.08
CA PHE A 190 -0.13 -13.45 -15.02
C PHE A 190 1.27 -14.06 -14.86
N ILE A 191 2.32 -13.23 -14.80
CA ILE A 191 3.70 -13.72 -14.60
C ILE A 191 3.83 -14.44 -13.26
N ASN A 192 3.24 -13.93 -12.18
CA ASN A 192 3.28 -14.60 -10.88
C ASN A 192 2.56 -15.96 -10.93
N MET A 193 1.40 -16.03 -11.56
CA MET A 193 0.65 -17.28 -11.69
C MET A 193 1.32 -18.27 -12.66
N LEU A 194 2.01 -17.76 -13.66
CA LEU A 194 2.82 -18.60 -14.57
C LEU A 194 3.98 -19.25 -13.80
N ASN A 195 4.73 -18.49 -13.01
CA ASN A 195 5.82 -19.01 -12.19
C ASN A 195 5.34 -20.08 -11.20
N LEU A 196 4.23 -19.81 -10.51
CA LEU A 196 3.60 -20.77 -9.60
C LEU A 196 3.12 -22.02 -10.37
N GLY A 197 2.49 -21.84 -11.53
CA GLY A 197 2.01 -22.92 -12.39
C GLY A 197 3.15 -23.79 -12.93
N VAL A 198 4.28 -23.19 -13.32
CA VAL A 198 5.48 -23.93 -13.72
C VAL A 198 5.98 -24.82 -12.58
N GLY A 199 6.12 -24.27 -11.37
CA GLY A 199 6.53 -25.06 -10.21
C GLY A 199 5.57 -26.21 -9.90
N ILE A 200 4.26 -25.96 -9.88
CA ILE A 200 3.22 -26.97 -9.69
C ILE A 200 3.33 -28.06 -10.78
N GLY A 201 3.44 -27.67 -12.05
CA GLY A 201 3.46 -28.59 -13.18
C GLY A 201 4.71 -29.49 -13.20
N LEU A 202 5.89 -28.91 -13.07
CA LEU A 202 7.16 -29.64 -13.06
C LEU A 202 7.26 -30.60 -11.88
N MET A 203 6.91 -30.14 -10.69
CA MET A 203 6.96 -30.98 -9.49
C MET A 203 5.86 -32.06 -9.51
N SER A 204 4.70 -31.77 -10.10
CA SER A 204 3.64 -32.77 -10.32
C SER A 204 4.07 -33.86 -11.28
N SER A 205 4.69 -33.51 -12.43
CA SER A 205 5.20 -34.48 -13.41
C SER A 205 6.32 -35.37 -12.85
N ALA A 206 7.10 -34.86 -11.89
CA ALA A 206 8.12 -35.61 -11.17
C ALA A 206 7.56 -36.46 -10.01
N GLY A 207 6.23 -36.43 -9.76
CA GLY A 207 5.60 -37.14 -8.64
C GLY A 207 5.91 -36.54 -7.25
N ARG A 208 6.29 -35.26 -7.20
CA ARG A 208 6.79 -34.56 -5.99
C ARG A 208 6.01 -33.27 -5.67
N LEU A 209 4.75 -33.22 -6.06
CA LEU A 209 3.89 -32.07 -5.79
C LEU A 209 3.70 -31.80 -4.29
N ASP A 210 3.64 -32.86 -3.47
CA ASP A 210 3.54 -32.77 -2.02
C ASP A 210 4.72 -32.04 -1.38
N VAL A 211 5.94 -32.30 -1.89
CA VAL A 211 7.16 -31.58 -1.46
C VAL A 211 7.06 -30.11 -1.79
N PHE A 212 6.68 -29.78 -3.03
CA PHE A 212 6.52 -28.39 -3.48
C PHE A 212 5.47 -27.64 -2.66
N LEU A 213 4.30 -28.24 -2.45
CA LEU A 213 3.24 -27.66 -1.63
C LEU A 213 3.68 -27.50 -0.18
N GLY A 214 4.46 -28.44 0.35
CA GLY A 214 5.04 -28.36 1.69
C GLY A 214 6.07 -27.25 1.87
N LEU A 215 6.67 -26.78 0.78
CA LEU A 215 7.59 -25.66 0.78
C LEU A 215 6.86 -24.32 0.57
N VAL A 216 5.88 -24.27 -0.32
CA VAL A 216 5.19 -23.02 -0.70
C VAL A 216 4.07 -22.64 0.28
N LEU A 217 3.20 -23.58 0.70
CA LEU A 217 1.99 -23.27 1.47
C LEU A 217 2.25 -22.60 2.82
N PRO A 218 3.34 -22.87 3.56
CA PRO A 218 3.58 -22.26 4.88
C PRO A 218 3.59 -20.73 4.86
N HIS A 219 4.09 -20.12 3.81
CA HIS A 219 4.14 -18.65 3.62
C HIS A 219 3.25 -18.17 2.48
N GLY A 220 3.16 -18.96 1.41
CA GLY A 220 2.53 -18.56 0.15
C GLY A 220 1.04 -18.28 0.27
N LEU A 221 0.31 -18.87 1.22
CA LEU A 221 -1.10 -18.55 1.45
C LEU A 221 -1.27 -17.06 1.81
N LEU A 222 -0.55 -16.61 2.83
CA LEU A 222 -0.61 -15.22 3.30
C LEU A 222 -0.02 -14.25 2.27
N GLU A 223 1.06 -14.64 1.62
CA GLU A 223 1.73 -13.84 0.60
C GLU A 223 0.86 -13.61 -0.63
N LEU A 224 0.33 -14.67 -1.22
CA LEU A 224 -0.54 -14.58 -2.39
C LEU A 224 -1.80 -13.78 -2.07
N THR A 225 -2.38 -13.95 -0.88
CA THR A 225 -3.52 -13.13 -0.46
C THR A 225 -3.14 -11.65 -0.39
N ALA A 226 -1.98 -11.30 0.15
CA ALA A 226 -1.49 -9.93 0.17
C ALA A 226 -1.29 -9.36 -1.24
N VAL A 227 -0.71 -10.14 -2.15
CA VAL A 227 -0.55 -9.76 -3.58
C VAL A 227 -1.91 -9.58 -4.26
N PHE A 228 -2.86 -10.47 -4.02
CA PHE A 228 -4.22 -10.34 -4.58
C PHE A 228 -4.96 -9.12 -4.05
N VAL A 229 -4.79 -8.77 -2.77
CA VAL A 229 -5.34 -7.54 -2.19
C VAL A 229 -4.70 -6.31 -2.85
N ALA A 230 -3.38 -6.29 -3.04
CA ALA A 230 -2.68 -5.22 -3.74
C ALA A 230 -3.17 -5.09 -5.19
N ALA A 231 -3.22 -6.20 -5.92
CA ALA A 231 -3.66 -6.24 -7.31
C ALA A 231 -5.13 -5.82 -7.47
N GLY A 232 -6.03 -6.36 -6.64
CA GLY A 232 -7.44 -5.96 -6.67
C GLY A 232 -7.65 -4.48 -6.35
N THR A 233 -6.82 -3.91 -5.45
CA THR A 233 -6.83 -2.47 -5.16
C THR A 233 -6.29 -1.66 -6.35
N GLY A 234 -5.23 -2.13 -7.00
CA GLY A 234 -4.69 -1.53 -8.23
C GLY A 234 -5.69 -1.58 -9.38
N LEU A 235 -6.37 -2.71 -9.59
CA LEU A 235 -7.45 -2.84 -10.58
C LEU A 235 -8.59 -1.86 -10.31
N ARG A 236 -9.00 -1.69 -9.06
CA ARG A 236 -9.99 -0.70 -8.66
C ARG A 236 -9.53 0.72 -8.97
N LEU A 237 -8.26 1.04 -8.70
CA LEU A 237 -7.68 2.35 -9.02
C LEU A 237 -7.72 2.60 -10.53
N GLY A 238 -7.33 1.61 -11.35
CA GLY A 238 -7.40 1.68 -12.81
C GLY A 238 -8.82 1.82 -13.33
N TRP A 239 -9.78 1.11 -12.74
CA TRP A 239 -11.19 1.26 -13.08
C TRP A 239 -11.73 2.66 -12.79
N THR A 240 -11.23 3.31 -11.72
CA THR A 240 -11.61 4.69 -11.39
C THR A 240 -11.22 5.71 -12.49
N VAL A 241 -10.22 5.39 -13.33
CA VAL A 241 -9.89 6.20 -14.51
C VAL A 241 -10.98 6.10 -15.57
N ILE A 242 -11.58 4.91 -15.73
CA ILE A 242 -12.63 4.61 -16.71
C ILE A 242 -13.97 5.15 -16.20
N ASP A 243 -14.35 4.74 -14.99
CA ASP A 243 -15.60 5.11 -14.32
C ASP A 243 -15.33 5.72 -12.94
N PRO A 244 -15.22 7.08 -12.85
CA PRO A 244 -14.99 7.78 -11.60
C PRO A 244 -16.26 7.92 -10.72
N GLY A 245 -17.44 7.45 -11.20
CA GLY A 245 -18.72 7.66 -10.57
C GLY A 245 -19.12 9.16 -10.58
N PRO A 246 -19.76 9.67 -9.50
CA PRO A 246 -20.25 11.05 -9.43
C PRO A 246 -19.14 12.10 -9.24
N LEU A 247 -17.89 11.68 -9.05
CA LEU A 247 -16.75 12.57 -8.79
C LEU A 247 -16.01 12.92 -10.08
N SER A 248 -15.29 14.04 -10.07
CA SER A 248 -14.30 14.29 -11.14
C SER A 248 -13.19 13.22 -11.08
N ARG A 249 -12.63 12.84 -12.24
CA ARG A 249 -11.54 11.86 -12.33
C ARG A 249 -10.38 12.20 -11.40
N ARG A 250 -9.98 13.47 -11.31
CA ARG A 250 -8.92 13.93 -10.41
C ARG A 250 -9.25 13.68 -8.94
N THR A 251 -10.47 13.99 -8.52
CA THR A 251 -10.93 13.80 -7.14
C THR A 251 -11.02 12.33 -6.79
N ALA A 252 -11.61 11.53 -7.68
CA ALA A 252 -11.75 10.09 -7.50
C ALA A 252 -10.39 9.38 -7.41
N LEU A 253 -9.46 9.70 -8.32
CA LEU A 253 -8.08 9.17 -8.31
C LEU A 253 -7.32 9.59 -7.04
N ALA A 254 -7.45 10.85 -6.61
CA ALA A 254 -6.80 11.31 -5.40
C ALA A 254 -7.32 10.56 -4.14
N GLN A 255 -8.63 10.26 -4.08
CA GLN A 255 -9.21 9.48 -2.98
C GLN A 255 -8.73 8.02 -3.02
N GLN A 256 -8.77 7.36 -4.18
CA GLN A 256 -8.32 5.98 -4.33
C GLN A 256 -6.81 5.85 -4.13
N GLY A 257 -6.01 6.81 -4.60
CA GLY A 257 -4.56 6.83 -4.41
C GLY A 257 -4.15 6.92 -2.93
N ARG A 258 -4.86 7.74 -2.13
CA ARG A 258 -4.62 7.79 -0.67
C ARG A 258 -4.99 6.48 0.01
N ALA A 259 -6.12 5.88 -0.38
CA ALA A 259 -6.51 4.57 0.14
C ALA A 259 -5.49 3.48 -0.25
N ALA A 260 -4.96 3.52 -1.49
CA ALA A 260 -3.91 2.63 -1.96
C ALA A 260 -2.60 2.79 -1.17
N LEU A 261 -2.24 4.02 -0.79
CA LEU A 261 -1.05 4.26 0.04
C LEU A 261 -1.20 3.63 1.44
N GLY A 262 -2.36 3.80 2.08
CA GLY A 262 -2.66 3.11 3.34
C GLY A 262 -2.61 1.60 3.17
N MET A 263 -3.17 1.08 2.07
CA MET A 263 -3.11 -0.34 1.73
C MET A 263 -1.67 -0.83 1.61
N ALA A 264 -0.79 -0.09 0.91
CA ALA A 264 0.62 -0.44 0.73
C ALA A 264 1.35 -0.59 2.08
N ILE A 265 1.15 0.35 3.02
CA ILE A 265 1.76 0.30 4.35
C ILE A 265 1.29 -0.95 5.13
N GLY A 266 0.00 -1.23 5.13
CA GLY A 266 -0.55 -2.40 5.81
C GLY A 266 -0.10 -3.72 5.18
N LEU A 267 -0.09 -3.81 3.85
CA LEU A 267 0.38 -5.00 3.13
C LEU A 267 1.89 -5.25 3.32
N ALA A 268 2.71 -4.20 3.42
CA ALA A 268 4.12 -4.36 3.74
C ALA A 268 4.33 -5.08 5.08
N LEU A 269 3.49 -4.82 6.09
CA LEU A 269 3.52 -5.55 7.36
C LEU A 269 3.05 -7.00 7.23
N VAL A 270 1.99 -7.25 6.43
CA VAL A 270 1.51 -8.62 6.18
C VAL A 270 2.57 -9.43 5.44
N LEU A 271 3.18 -8.86 4.41
CA LEU A 271 4.27 -9.49 3.65
C LEU A 271 5.53 -9.69 4.51
N PHE A 272 5.79 -8.80 5.48
CA PHE A 272 6.86 -9.02 6.45
C PHE A 272 6.63 -10.27 7.29
N VAL A 273 5.39 -10.49 7.77
CA VAL A 273 5.03 -11.74 8.48
C VAL A 273 5.19 -12.95 7.57
N SER A 274 4.76 -12.87 6.30
CA SER A 274 4.96 -13.95 5.32
C SER A 274 6.45 -14.25 5.10
N GLY A 275 7.29 -13.23 4.95
CA GLY A 275 8.74 -13.39 4.81
C GLY A 275 9.39 -14.04 6.03
N LEU A 276 8.88 -13.77 7.25
CA LEU A 276 9.34 -14.49 8.45
C LEU A 276 8.94 -15.97 8.41
N LEU A 277 7.73 -16.29 7.96
CA LEU A 277 7.32 -17.69 7.79
C LEU A 277 8.19 -18.41 6.75
N GLU A 278 8.50 -17.73 5.66
CA GLU A 278 9.35 -18.28 4.60
C GLU A 278 10.79 -18.49 5.07
N GLY A 279 11.39 -17.53 5.74
CA GLY A 279 12.78 -17.61 6.18
C GLY A 279 13.02 -18.53 7.38
N PHE A 280 12.02 -18.69 8.26
CA PHE A 280 12.21 -19.41 9.53
C PHE A 280 11.37 -20.68 9.65
N VAL A 281 10.14 -20.72 9.11
CA VAL A 281 9.26 -21.88 9.21
C VAL A 281 9.48 -22.85 8.05
N THR A 282 9.58 -22.35 6.82
CA THR A 282 9.74 -23.20 5.63
C THR A 282 11.01 -24.07 5.69
N PRO A 283 12.22 -23.56 6.03
CA PRO A 283 13.43 -24.37 6.11
C PRO A 283 13.58 -25.11 7.44
N SER A 284 12.64 -24.99 8.38
CA SER A 284 12.74 -25.62 9.70
C SER A 284 12.67 -27.16 9.60
N GLY A 285 13.20 -27.83 10.61
CA GLY A 285 13.08 -29.29 10.76
C GLY A 285 11.68 -29.80 11.16
N LEU A 286 10.67 -28.91 11.16
CA LEU A 286 9.29 -29.33 11.46
C LEU A 286 8.72 -30.22 10.36
N PRO A 287 7.86 -31.18 10.70
CA PRO A 287 7.19 -32.00 9.70
C PRO A 287 6.29 -31.14 8.79
N THR A 288 6.16 -31.54 7.54
CA THR A 288 5.44 -30.79 6.49
C THR A 288 4.03 -30.35 6.93
N TRP A 289 3.28 -31.25 7.59
CA TRP A 289 1.95 -30.91 8.07
C TRP A 289 1.95 -29.76 9.10
N ALA A 290 2.95 -29.70 9.98
CA ALA A 290 3.04 -28.64 10.99
C ALA A 290 3.38 -27.28 10.34
N ARG A 291 4.29 -27.27 9.37
CA ARG A 291 4.62 -26.06 8.59
C ARG A 291 3.39 -25.53 7.84
N ILE A 292 2.66 -26.39 7.15
CA ILE A 292 1.42 -26.03 6.45
C ILE A 292 0.36 -25.53 7.45
N THR A 293 0.21 -26.18 8.61
CA THR A 293 -0.74 -25.75 9.65
C THR A 293 -0.43 -24.34 10.15
N ILE A 294 0.85 -24.00 10.36
CA ILE A 294 1.27 -22.63 10.73
C ILE A 294 0.84 -21.64 9.66
N GLY A 295 1.06 -21.93 8.37
CA GLY A 295 0.62 -21.09 7.26
C GLY A 295 -0.89 -20.90 7.21
N ILE A 296 -1.66 -21.97 7.37
CA ILE A 296 -3.13 -21.93 7.43
C ILE A 296 -3.60 -21.06 8.61
N ILE A 297 -2.99 -21.19 9.78
CA ILE A 297 -3.34 -20.37 10.95
C ILE A 297 -3.06 -18.90 10.68
N ALA A 298 -1.91 -18.57 10.07
CA ALA A 298 -1.57 -17.19 9.72
C ALA A 298 -2.56 -16.60 8.72
N GLU A 299 -2.94 -17.33 7.67
CA GLU A 299 -3.94 -16.92 6.68
C GLU A 299 -5.32 -16.74 7.32
N LEU A 300 -5.80 -17.70 8.11
CA LEU A 300 -7.08 -17.61 8.79
C LEU A 300 -7.11 -16.44 9.79
N ALA A 301 -6.02 -16.17 10.50
CA ALA A 301 -5.90 -15.04 11.39
C ALA A 301 -6.00 -13.71 10.61
N PHE A 302 -5.35 -13.61 9.45
CA PHE A 302 -5.45 -12.45 8.58
C PHE A 302 -6.87 -12.27 8.03
N LEU A 303 -7.49 -13.31 7.53
CA LEU A 303 -8.87 -13.27 7.04
C LEU A 303 -9.85 -12.90 8.17
N ALA A 304 -9.71 -13.50 9.34
CA ALA A 304 -10.51 -13.16 10.52
C ALA A 304 -10.34 -11.69 10.92
N TYR A 305 -9.09 -11.19 10.94
CA TYR A 305 -8.79 -9.79 11.19
C TYR A 305 -9.52 -8.87 10.18
N VAL A 306 -9.47 -9.17 8.89
CA VAL A 306 -10.13 -8.39 7.85
C VAL A 306 -11.65 -8.47 7.97
N TYR A 307 -12.21 -9.67 8.11
CA TYR A 307 -13.67 -9.85 8.10
C TYR A 307 -14.34 -9.47 9.43
N ILE A 308 -13.64 -9.57 10.57
CA ILE A 308 -14.20 -9.17 11.87
C ILE A 308 -13.97 -7.67 12.10
N LEU A 309 -12.71 -7.22 12.12
CA LEU A 309 -12.41 -5.81 12.43
C LEU A 309 -12.78 -4.89 11.27
N GLY A 310 -12.46 -5.25 10.03
CA GLY A 310 -12.78 -4.46 8.85
C GLY A 310 -14.29 -4.28 8.67
N ARG A 311 -15.07 -5.34 8.83
CA ARG A 311 -16.55 -5.25 8.78
C ARG A 311 -17.11 -4.36 9.89
N ARG A 312 -16.56 -4.47 11.12
CA ARG A 312 -16.98 -3.62 12.25
C ARG A 312 -16.67 -2.15 11.98
N ALA A 313 -15.46 -1.86 11.52
CA ALA A 313 -15.01 -0.50 11.21
C ALA A 313 -15.86 0.12 10.09
N VAL A 314 -16.13 -0.61 9.02
CA VAL A 314 -16.98 -0.15 7.91
C VAL A 314 -18.42 0.12 8.38
N ARG A 315 -18.97 -0.72 9.26
CA ARG A 315 -20.30 -0.49 9.85
C ARG A 315 -20.34 0.73 10.78
N ALA A 316 -19.21 1.07 11.41
CA ALA A 316 -19.04 2.27 12.21
C ALA A 316 -18.77 3.55 11.37
N GLY A 317 -18.78 3.44 10.02
CA GLY A 317 -18.59 4.57 9.12
C GLY A 317 -17.13 4.86 8.78
N ASP A 318 -16.18 4.01 9.19
CA ASP A 318 -14.77 4.18 8.84
C ASP A 318 -14.54 3.86 7.34
N THR A 319 -13.88 4.77 6.63
CA THR A 319 -13.62 4.62 5.20
C THR A 319 -12.30 3.95 4.88
N GLY A 320 -11.42 3.78 5.87
CA GLY A 320 -10.03 3.35 5.67
C GLY A 320 -9.15 4.43 5.01
N ASP A 321 -9.67 5.67 4.83
CA ASP A 321 -8.91 6.79 4.30
C ASP A 321 -8.07 7.43 5.41
N LEU A 322 -6.76 7.55 5.19
CA LEU A 322 -5.81 8.14 6.14
C LEU A 322 -6.16 9.60 6.51
N THR A 323 -6.85 10.32 5.64
CA THR A 323 -7.23 11.73 5.84
C THR A 323 -8.63 11.94 6.43
N ALA A 324 -9.40 10.88 6.69
CA ALA A 324 -10.72 11.01 7.31
C ALA A 324 -10.62 11.65 8.72
N VAL A 325 -9.51 11.44 9.40
CA VAL A 325 -9.20 12.05 10.72
C VAL A 325 -8.95 13.55 10.60
N GLU A 326 -8.32 14.01 9.50
CA GLU A 326 -8.06 15.44 9.29
C GLU A 326 -9.34 16.20 8.92
N ARG A 327 -10.24 15.59 8.15
CA ARG A 327 -11.51 16.20 7.75
C ARG A 327 -12.53 16.34 8.88
N SER A 328 -12.47 15.47 9.88
CA SER A 328 -13.32 15.59 11.07
C SER A 328 -12.90 16.74 12.01
N ALA A 329 -11.71 17.30 11.79
CA ALA A 329 -11.20 18.47 12.51
C ALA A 329 -11.47 19.81 11.79
N GLU A 330 -11.98 19.77 10.55
CA GLU A 330 -12.52 20.97 9.89
C GLU A 330 -13.88 21.29 10.54
N LEU A 331 -13.89 22.31 11.38
CA LEU A 331 -15.13 22.89 11.91
C LEU A 331 -16.05 23.26 10.73
N PRO A 332 -17.36 22.97 10.82
CA PRO A 332 -18.31 23.46 9.84
C PRO A 332 -18.16 24.98 9.76
N SER A 333 -17.69 25.51 8.64
CA SER A 333 -17.80 26.93 8.35
C SER A 333 -19.29 27.25 8.35
N ALA A 334 -19.73 28.07 9.31
CA ALA A 334 -21.07 28.62 9.29
C ALA A 334 -21.30 29.26 7.92
N ALA A 335 -22.37 28.83 7.24
CA ALA A 335 -22.84 29.36 5.97
C ALA A 335 -23.36 30.79 6.16
#